data_c83a762ecbe1aee5c2af5a79b7619d9b
#
_entry.id   c83a762ecbe1aee5c2af5a79b7619d9b
#
_cell.length_a   1.000
_cell.length_b   1.000
_cell.length_c   1.000
_cell.angle_alpha   90.00
_cell.angle_beta   90.00
_cell.angle_gamma   90.00
#
_symmetry.space_group_name_H-M   'P 1'
#
loop_
_entity.id
_entity.type
_entity.pdbx_description
1 polymer ?
#
loop_
_entity_poly.entity_id
_entity_poly.type
_entity_poly.pdbx_seq_one_letter_code
_entity_poly.pdbx_strand_id
1 'polypeptide(L)'
;MDKPHYHVVAAIIRNDGDILCMQRPKGKHEYTSFRWEFPGGKVEPGESEQQALKRELQEEMDYTVEIREHYMTLTHDYPDITVTLSFWLCDAASRTFNRKEHLDHRWLRPDQLPTLQWTDADADVIEKLAGDGSGEFEASSEK
;
A
#
# COMPACT_ATOMS: atom_id res chain seq x y z
N MET A 1 -18.60 -5.03 23.13
CA MET A 1 -17.19 -4.66 23.24
C MET A 1 -16.70 -4.15 21.91
N ASP A 2 -16.01 -3.05 21.92
CA ASP A 2 -15.52 -2.46 20.69
C ASP A 2 -14.33 -3.24 20.16
N LYS A 3 -14.29 -3.34 18.83
CA LYS A 3 -13.14 -3.93 18.16
C LYS A 3 -11.95 -3.00 18.24
N PRO A 4 -10.71 -3.53 18.23
CA PRO A 4 -9.54 -2.68 18.09
C PRO A 4 -9.61 -1.85 16.82
N HIS A 5 -9.13 -0.61 16.89
CA HIS A 5 -9.08 0.29 15.74
C HIS A 5 -7.61 0.65 15.51
N TYR A 6 -7.11 0.33 14.33
CA TYR A 6 -5.72 0.61 13.97
C TYR A 6 -5.64 1.71 12.92
N HIS A 7 -4.67 2.59 13.09
CA HIS A 7 -4.32 3.59 12.09
C HIS A 7 -3.12 3.06 11.32
N VAL A 8 -3.30 2.83 10.02
CA VAL A 8 -2.30 2.20 9.16
C VAL A 8 -1.99 3.12 8.00
N VAL A 9 -0.75 3.13 7.58
CA VAL A 9 -0.29 3.90 6.42
C VAL A 9 0.28 2.94 5.38
N ALA A 10 0.04 3.22 4.10
CA ALA A 10 0.48 2.38 3.01
C ALA A 10 1.08 3.20 1.87
N ALA A 11 2.07 2.64 1.20
CA ALA A 11 2.80 3.30 0.13
C ALA A 11 2.37 2.79 -1.24
N ILE A 12 1.91 3.70 -2.08
CA ILE A 12 1.70 3.43 -3.50
C ILE A 12 3.00 3.82 -4.19
N ILE A 13 3.89 2.85 -4.36
CA ILE A 13 5.26 3.09 -4.85
C ILE A 13 5.31 2.97 -6.36
N ARG A 14 5.73 4.03 -7.03
CA ARG A 14 5.78 4.11 -8.49
C ARG A 14 7.22 4.08 -8.98
N ASN A 15 7.43 3.39 -10.09
CA ASN A 15 8.68 3.43 -10.84
C ASN A 15 8.36 3.15 -12.31
N ASP A 16 8.70 4.09 -13.18
CA ASP A 16 8.44 3.98 -14.63
C ASP A 16 6.99 3.64 -14.97
N GLY A 17 6.05 4.25 -14.26
CA GLY A 17 4.62 4.03 -14.54
C GLY A 17 4.02 2.78 -13.92
N ASP A 18 4.84 1.94 -13.32
CA ASP A 18 4.37 0.73 -12.63
C ASP A 18 4.27 0.98 -11.13
N ILE A 19 3.37 0.23 -10.50
CA ILE A 19 3.12 0.30 -9.06
C ILE A 19 3.50 -1.01 -8.41
N LEU A 20 4.19 -0.93 -7.28
CA LEU A 20 4.61 -2.11 -6.52
C LEU A 20 3.44 -2.71 -5.76
N CYS A 21 3.18 -4.00 -6.01
CA CYS A 21 2.15 -4.78 -5.34
C CYS A 21 2.81 -5.87 -4.52
N MET A 22 2.39 -6.06 -3.26
CA MET A 22 3.00 -7.04 -2.36
C MET A 22 1.96 -8.08 -1.98
N GLN A 23 2.35 -9.36 -1.96
CA GLN A 23 1.46 -10.44 -1.57
C GLN A 23 1.73 -10.86 -0.13
N ARG A 24 0.67 -10.89 0.67
CA ARG A 24 0.75 -11.35 2.05
C ARG A 24 0.96 -12.86 2.11
N PRO A 25 1.74 -13.35 3.07
CA PRO A 25 1.85 -14.78 3.29
C PRO A 25 0.58 -15.30 3.97
N LYS A 26 0.48 -16.61 4.16
CA LYS A 26 -0.59 -17.19 4.96
C LYS A 26 -0.50 -16.61 6.36
N GLY A 27 -1.59 -16.06 6.84
CA GLY A 27 -1.63 -15.43 8.14
C GLY A 27 -2.71 -16.01 9.03
N LYS A 28 -3.00 -15.30 10.11
CA LYS A 28 -3.98 -15.68 11.11
C LYS A 28 -5.40 -15.72 10.54
N HIS A 29 -5.72 -14.86 9.59
CA HIS A 29 -7.06 -14.72 9.04
C HIS A 29 -7.09 -15.10 7.57
N GLU A 30 -8.10 -15.89 7.16
CA GLU A 30 -8.28 -16.27 5.77
C GLU A 30 -8.56 -15.07 4.88
N TYR A 31 -9.28 -14.07 5.40
CA TYR A 31 -9.67 -12.93 4.57
C TYR A 31 -8.50 -12.02 4.19
N THR A 32 -7.31 -12.22 4.78
CA THR A 32 -6.11 -11.48 4.37
C THR A 32 -5.00 -12.38 3.85
N SER A 33 -5.08 -13.70 4.08
CA SER A 33 -4.02 -14.63 3.64
C SER A 33 -3.92 -14.69 2.12
N PHE A 34 -2.69 -14.59 1.61
CA PHE A 34 -2.37 -14.62 0.17
C PHE A 34 -2.97 -13.48 -0.63
N ARG A 35 -3.60 -12.51 0.01
CA ARG A 35 -4.13 -11.33 -0.67
C ARG A 35 -3.01 -10.36 -0.96
N TRP A 36 -3.24 -9.47 -1.93
CA TRP A 36 -2.29 -8.44 -2.30
C TRP A 36 -2.59 -7.15 -1.54
N GLU A 37 -1.56 -6.38 -1.28
CA GLU A 37 -1.67 -5.11 -0.55
C GLU A 37 -0.51 -4.20 -0.93
N PHE A 38 -0.61 -2.93 -0.54
CA PHE A 38 0.52 -2.01 -0.61
C PHE A 38 1.34 -2.13 0.67
N PRO A 39 2.67 -1.98 0.59
CA PRO A 39 3.52 -2.08 1.79
C PRO A 39 3.28 -0.91 2.74
N GLY A 40 3.43 -1.16 4.01
CA GLY A 40 3.25 -0.16 5.06
C GLY A 40 3.05 -0.82 6.40
N GLY A 41 2.42 -0.11 7.32
CA GLY A 41 2.17 -0.63 8.66
C GLY A 41 1.52 0.37 9.58
N LYS A 42 1.50 0.05 10.85
CA LYS A 42 0.82 0.87 11.86
C LYS A 42 1.58 2.15 12.16
N VAL A 43 0.83 3.24 12.32
CA VAL A 43 1.37 4.50 12.81
C VAL A 43 1.47 4.40 14.32
N GLU A 44 2.65 4.66 14.86
CA GLU A 44 2.90 4.60 16.30
C GLU A 44 2.66 5.96 16.97
N PRO A 45 2.39 5.96 18.28
CA PRO A 45 2.18 7.22 18.99
C PRO A 45 3.35 8.19 18.78
N GLY A 46 3.01 9.44 18.45
CA GLY A 46 4.02 10.46 18.21
C GLY A 46 4.59 10.52 16.82
N GLU A 47 4.23 9.57 15.95
CA GLU A 47 4.68 9.58 14.55
C GLU A 47 3.67 10.27 13.66
N SER A 48 4.17 10.98 12.64
CA SER A 48 3.32 11.38 11.52
C SER A 48 3.13 10.17 10.60
N GLU A 49 2.18 10.25 9.69
CA GLU A 49 1.97 9.19 8.71
C GLU A 49 3.21 8.97 7.84
N GLN A 50 3.86 10.07 7.42
CA GLN A 50 5.06 9.98 6.61
C GLN A 50 6.23 9.34 7.37
N GLN A 51 6.38 9.68 8.65
CA GLN A 51 7.42 9.08 9.48
C GLN A 51 7.21 7.58 9.65
N ALA A 52 5.96 7.18 9.91
CA ALA A 52 5.60 5.78 10.05
C ALA A 52 5.87 5.01 8.75
N LEU A 53 5.49 5.59 7.62
CA LEU A 53 5.67 4.95 6.33
C LEU A 53 7.15 4.76 6.01
N LYS A 54 7.95 5.79 6.23
CA LYS A 54 9.40 5.69 6.02
C LYS A 54 10.02 4.60 6.89
N ARG A 55 9.63 4.56 8.15
CA ARG A 55 10.13 3.55 9.10
C ARG A 55 9.73 2.14 8.67
N GLU A 56 8.45 1.93 8.33
CA GLU A 56 7.96 0.63 7.93
C GLU A 56 8.64 0.11 6.67
N LEU A 57 8.82 0.96 5.67
CA LEU A 57 9.51 0.54 4.44
C LEU A 57 10.97 0.19 4.71
N GLN A 58 11.61 0.91 5.63
CA GLN A 58 12.99 0.60 6.00
C GLN A 58 13.08 -0.71 6.77
N GLU A 59 12.19 -0.93 7.73
CA GLU A 59 12.18 -2.14 8.55
C GLU A 59 11.83 -3.40 7.73
N GLU A 60 10.80 -3.31 6.90
CA GLU A 60 10.28 -4.48 6.19
C GLU A 60 11.00 -4.77 4.88
N MET A 61 11.57 -3.77 4.24
CA MET A 61 12.05 -3.93 2.87
C MET A 61 13.41 -3.30 2.60
N ASP A 62 14.02 -2.64 3.57
CA ASP A 62 15.26 -1.87 3.35
C ASP A 62 15.13 -0.96 2.14
N TYR A 63 13.98 -0.30 2.01
CA TYR A 63 13.62 0.45 0.82
C TYR A 63 13.46 1.93 1.14
N THR A 64 14.24 2.77 0.48
CA THR A 64 14.13 4.22 0.61
C THR A 64 13.43 4.75 -0.63
N VAL A 65 12.28 5.38 -0.43
CA VAL A 65 11.50 5.97 -1.51
C VAL A 65 11.21 7.43 -1.16
N GLU A 66 10.86 8.21 -2.17
CA GLU A 66 10.44 9.59 -1.96
C GLU A 66 8.95 9.61 -1.72
N ILE A 67 8.53 10.00 -0.51
CA ILE A 67 7.11 10.12 -0.17
C ILE A 67 6.63 11.47 -0.69
N ARG A 68 5.65 11.42 -1.60
CA ARG A 68 5.22 12.62 -2.34
C ARG A 68 3.99 13.25 -1.72
N GLU A 69 2.82 12.67 -1.93
CA GLU A 69 1.58 13.29 -1.49
C GLU A 69 0.57 12.26 -1.02
N HIS A 70 -0.31 12.72 -0.15
CA HIS A 70 -1.43 11.91 0.32
C HIS A 70 -2.40 11.67 -0.83
N TYR A 71 -2.84 10.43 -0.99
CA TYR A 71 -3.73 10.05 -2.07
C TYR A 71 -5.16 9.82 -1.61
N MET A 72 -5.35 9.05 -0.53
CA MET A 72 -6.67 8.65 -0.08
C MET A 72 -6.61 8.12 1.34
N THR A 73 -7.67 8.34 2.11
CA THR A 73 -7.84 7.73 3.42
C THR A 73 -9.21 7.07 3.47
N LEU A 74 -9.27 5.85 3.97
CA LEU A 74 -10.53 5.13 4.13
C LEU A 74 -10.53 4.36 5.44
N THR A 75 -11.72 3.96 5.88
CA THR A 75 -11.89 3.12 7.07
C THR A 75 -12.64 1.88 6.65
N HIS A 76 -12.14 0.72 7.06
CA HIS A 76 -12.73 -0.56 6.73
C HIS A 76 -12.93 -1.40 7.98
N ASP A 77 -14.11 -2.01 8.12
CA ASP A 77 -14.43 -2.90 9.22
C ASP A 77 -14.24 -4.36 8.80
N TYR A 78 -13.25 -5.00 9.39
CA TYR A 78 -13.12 -6.46 9.34
C TYR A 78 -13.88 -7.06 10.50
N PRO A 79 -14.16 -8.37 10.49
CA PRO A 79 -14.93 -8.99 11.57
C PRO A 79 -14.38 -8.72 12.97
N ASP A 80 -13.08 -8.62 13.13
CA ASP A 80 -12.41 -8.51 14.42
C ASP A 80 -11.65 -7.21 14.66
N ILE A 81 -11.45 -6.40 13.62
CA ILE A 81 -10.75 -5.11 13.76
C ILE A 81 -11.33 -4.07 12.81
N THR A 82 -11.12 -2.81 13.15
CA THR A 82 -11.39 -1.67 12.27
C THR A 82 -10.07 -1.04 11.91
N VAL A 83 -9.87 -0.73 10.63
CA VAL A 83 -8.63 -0.15 10.13
C VAL A 83 -8.92 1.17 9.42
N THR A 84 -8.25 2.24 9.86
CA THR A 84 -8.19 3.47 9.07
C THR A 84 -6.88 3.44 8.31
N LEU A 85 -6.97 3.49 7.00
CA LEU A 85 -5.84 3.28 6.10
C LEU A 85 -5.61 4.51 5.25
N SER A 86 -4.44 5.11 5.38
CA SER A 86 -4.03 6.26 4.59
C SER A 86 -3.01 5.84 3.55
N PHE A 87 -3.27 6.19 2.30
CA PHE A 87 -2.42 5.85 1.16
C PHE A 87 -1.64 7.08 0.71
N TRP A 88 -0.34 6.90 0.50
CA TRP A 88 0.56 7.95 0.06
C TRP A 88 1.22 7.58 -1.25
N LEU A 89 1.22 8.50 -2.21
CA LEU A 89 1.95 8.31 -3.46
C LEU A 89 3.44 8.50 -3.20
N CYS A 90 4.23 7.55 -3.67
CA CYS A 90 5.67 7.53 -3.48
C CYS A 90 6.37 7.24 -4.79
N ASP A 91 7.59 7.73 -4.95
CA ASP A 91 8.40 7.45 -6.13
C ASP A 91 9.68 6.76 -5.71
N ALA A 92 10.03 5.68 -6.41
CA ALA A 92 11.25 4.93 -6.18
C ALA A 92 12.21 5.13 -7.32
N ALA A 93 13.49 5.35 -7.00
CA ALA A 93 14.53 5.50 -8.02
C ALA A 93 14.94 4.14 -8.59
N SER A 94 14.71 3.05 -7.86
CA SER A 94 15.02 1.71 -8.32
C SER A 94 13.96 0.73 -7.84
N ARG A 95 13.97 -0.48 -8.43
CA ARG A 95 13.06 -1.56 -8.03
C ARG A 95 13.74 -2.58 -7.12
N THR A 96 14.92 -2.26 -6.62
CA THR A 96 15.69 -3.14 -5.76
C THR A 96 15.34 -2.91 -4.30
N PHE A 97 14.87 -3.95 -3.64
CA PHE A 97 14.57 -3.94 -2.20
C PHE A 97 14.66 -5.36 -1.65
N ASN A 98 14.61 -5.51 -0.34
CA ASN A 98 14.65 -6.82 0.32
C ASN A 98 13.24 -7.22 0.72
N ARG A 99 12.73 -8.30 0.14
CA ARG A 99 11.42 -8.83 0.52
C ARG A 99 11.59 -9.76 1.71
N LYS A 100 11.23 -9.27 2.89
CA LYS A 100 11.45 -10.01 4.15
C LYS A 100 10.22 -10.75 4.65
N GLU A 101 9.06 -10.09 4.59
CA GLU A 101 7.84 -10.63 5.19
C GLU A 101 6.78 -11.04 4.17
N HIS A 102 6.80 -10.45 2.99
CA HIS A 102 5.81 -10.74 1.96
C HIS A 102 6.19 -11.99 1.17
N LEU A 103 5.17 -12.70 0.70
CA LEU A 103 5.36 -13.94 -0.07
C LEU A 103 5.88 -13.66 -1.48
N ASP A 104 5.37 -12.61 -2.12
CA ASP A 104 5.71 -12.29 -3.50
C ASP A 104 5.52 -10.79 -3.74
N HIS A 105 5.97 -10.32 -4.89
CA HIS A 105 5.74 -8.94 -5.31
C HIS A 105 5.65 -8.86 -6.83
N ARG A 106 4.96 -7.83 -7.32
CA ARG A 106 4.84 -7.54 -8.74
C ARG A 106 4.84 -6.04 -8.96
N TRP A 107 5.34 -5.64 -10.12
CA TRP A 107 5.25 -4.27 -10.59
C TRP A 107 4.22 -4.26 -11.71
N LEU A 108 3.10 -3.56 -11.52
CA LEU A 108 1.99 -3.55 -12.47
C LEU A 108 1.62 -2.12 -12.85
N ARG A 109 1.15 -1.96 -14.06
CA ARG A 109 0.53 -0.71 -14.48
C ARG A 109 -0.79 -0.52 -13.73
N PRO A 110 -1.23 0.73 -13.52
CA PRO A 110 -2.48 0.97 -12.78
C PRO A 110 -3.68 0.19 -13.33
N ASP A 111 -3.80 0.07 -14.65
CA ASP A 111 -4.93 -0.65 -15.26
C ASP A 111 -4.86 -2.17 -15.06
N GLN A 112 -3.72 -2.69 -14.65
CA GLN A 112 -3.54 -4.11 -14.36
C GLN A 112 -3.80 -4.47 -12.90
N LEU A 113 -3.89 -3.48 -12.01
CA LEU A 113 -4.09 -3.73 -10.58
C LEU A 113 -5.31 -4.60 -10.28
N PRO A 114 -6.46 -4.40 -10.95
CA PRO A 114 -7.64 -5.24 -10.67
C PRO A 114 -7.48 -6.72 -11.00
N THR A 115 -6.40 -7.12 -11.67
CA THR A 115 -6.17 -8.54 -11.98
C THR A 115 -5.73 -9.35 -10.76
N LEU A 116 -5.33 -8.69 -9.67
CA LEU A 116 -4.93 -9.35 -8.44
C LEU A 116 -6.08 -9.35 -7.42
N GLN A 117 -6.01 -10.29 -6.47
CA GLN A 117 -6.98 -10.34 -5.37
C GLN A 117 -6.43 -9.53 -4.20
N TRP A 118 -6.92 -8.31 -4.07
CA TRP A 118 -6.48 -7.39 -3.03
C TRP A 118 -7.23 -7.64 -1.71
N THR A 119 -6.64 -7.18 -0.61
CA THR A 119 -7.36 -7.16 0.67
C THR A 119 -8.59 -6.26 0.51
N ASP A 120 -9.65 -6.55 1.28
CA ASP A 120 -10.89 -5.78 1.17
C ASP A 120 -10.67 -4.29 1.45
N ALA A 121 -9.76 -3.98 2.37
CA ALA A 121 -9.47 -2.59 2.71
C ALA A 121 -8.89 -1.81 1.53
N ASP A 122 -8.24 -2.48 0.59
CA ASP A 122 -7.60 -1.82 -0.55
C ASP A 122 -8.50 -1.70 -1.78
N ALA A 123 -9.68 -2.34 -1.76
CA ALA A 123 -10.54 -2.40 -2.94
C ALA A 123 -10.85 -1.04 -3.56
N ASP A 124 -11.21 -0.06 -2.72
CA ASP A 124 -11.59 1.27 -3.21
C ASP A 124 -10.41 2.02 -3.82
N VAL A 125 -9.23 1.89 -3.22
CA VAL A 125 -8.04 2.57 -3.76
C VAL A 125 -7.60 1.93 -5.08
N ILE A 126 -7.75 0.61 -5.21
CA ILE A 126 -7.43 -0.07 -6.46
C ILE A 126 -8.35 0.43 -7.59
N GLU A 127 -9.64 0.56 -7.32
CA GLU A 127 -10.58 1.06 -8.30
C GLU A 127 -10.24 2.49 -8.72
N LYS A 128 -9.90 3.34 -7.75
CA LYS A 128 -9.52 4.73 -8.03
C LYS A 128 -8.22 4.80 -8.84
N LEU A 129 -7.21 4.01 -8.49
CA LEU A 129 -5.94 4.00 -9.21
C LEU A 129 -6.11 3.51 -10.64
N ALA A 130 -6.92 2.48 -10.85
CA ALA A 130 -7.16 1.95 -12.19
C ALA A 130 -7.86 2.99 -13.06
N GLY A 131 -8.79 3.77 -12.50
CA GLY A 131 -9.46 4.84 -13.21
C GLY A 131 -8.56 6.04 -13.49
N ASP A 132 -7.73 6.42 -12.53
CA ASP A 132 -6.84 7.58 -12.66
C ASP A 132 -5.63 7.29 -13.55
N GLY A 133 -5.22 6.02 -13.63
CA GLY A 133 -3.97 5.62 -14.26
C GLY A 133 -3.84 5.97 -15.72
N SER A 134 -4.96 6.12 -16.42
CA SER A 134 -4.95 6.46 -17.84
C SER A 134 -4.89 7.97 -18.10
N GLY A 135 -4.92 8.78 -17.05
CA GLY A 135 -4.96 10.23 -17.20
C GLY A 135 -4.05 10.93 -16.22
N GLU A 136 -4.64 11.40 -15.13
CA GLU A 136 -3.94 12.24 -14.15
C GLU A 136 -2.67 11.59 -13.59
N PHE A 137 -2.75 10.30 -13.25
CA PHE A 137 -1.61 9.58 -12.67
C PHE A 137 -0.42 9.51 -13.62
N GLU A 138 -0.67 9.19 -14.89
CA GLU A 138 0.41 9.11 -15.88
C GLU A 138 0.99 10.49 -16.18
N ALA A 139 0.16 11.49 -16.27
CA ALA A 139 0.62 12.86 -16.51
C ALA A 139 1.53 13.32 -15.38
N SER A 140 1.22 12.97 -14.13
CA SER A 140 2.08 13.31 -13.00
C SER A 140 3.44 12.64 -13.09
N SER A 141 3.48 11.39 -13.53
CA SER A 141 4.73 10.64 -13.58
C SER A 141 5.68 11.09 -14.70
N GLU A 142 5.16 11.78 -15.69
CA GLU A 142 5.99 12.28 -16.80
C GLU A 142 6.72 13.58 -16.49
N LYS A 143 6.36 14.21 -15.40
CA LYS A 143 6.95 15.46 -15.01
C LYS A 143 8.07 15.28 -14.00
#